data_3eb132821cadcc2a8b4e0c7e68de05af
#
_entry.id   3eb132821cadcc2a8b4e0c7e68de05af
#
_cell.length_a   1.000
_cell.length_b   1.000
_cell.length_c   1.000
_cell.angle_alpha   90.00
_cell.angle_beta   90.00
_cell.angle_gamma   90.00
#
_symmetry.space_group_name_H-M   'P 1'
#
loop_
_entity.id
_entity.type
_entity.pdbx_description
1 polymer ?
#
loop_
_entity_poly.entity_id
_entity_poly.type
_entity_poly.pdbx_seq_one_letter_code
_entity_poly.pdbx_strand_id
1 'polypeptide(L)'
;MRRLFDIDIKDYEAGYNVYRRPSARGIILQGDKIALVYSGREHYYKFPGGGIQGGEDKKAALVREVREETGLVVIPDSIREFGSVLRRQKSDKSENTIFEQENFYYICDVETANIGQELDEYEREAGFVLRVLPIDEAICANDEYHSE
;
A
#
# COMPACT_ATOMS: atom_id res chain seq x y z
N MET A 1 -13.65 8.19 -7.09
CA MET A 1 -13.53 6.97 -6.26
C MET A 1 -14.15 7.23 -4.90
N ARG A 2 -14.92 6.30 -4.40
CA ARG A 2 -15.64 6.46 -3.14
C ARG A 2 -14.68 6.37 -1.95
N ARG A 3 -14.75 7.32 -1.00
CA ARG A 3 -14.04 7.27 0.26
C ARG A 3 -14.67 6.21 1.16
N LEU A 4 -13.87 5.25 1.63
CA LEU A 4 -14.34 4.18 2.52
C LEU A 4 -14.36 4.65 3.97
N PHE A 5 -13.24 5.17 4.44
CA PHE A 5 -13.10 5.71 5.79
C PHE A 5 -11.82 6.55 5.89
N ASP A 6 -11.70 7.28 7.00
CA ASP A 6 -10.53 8.05 7.35
C ASP A 6 -9.86 7.43 8.57
N ILE A 7 -8.53 7.46 8.59
CA ILE A 7 -7.72 7.13 9.77
C ILE A 7 -7.00 8.41 10.16
N ASP A 8 -7.56 9.14 11.12
CA ASP A 8 -6.98 10.38 11.61
C ASP A 8 -6.45 10.15 13.03
N ILE A 9 -5.13 10.11 13.18
CA ILE A 9 -4.47 9.84 14.46
C ILE A 9 -4.60 11.03 15.41
N LYS A 10 -4.79 12.24 14.88
CA LYS A 10 -4.96 13.47 15.64
C LYS A 10 -3.82 13.76 16.62
N ASP A 11 -2.59 13.41 16.24
CA ASP A 11 -1.38 13.62 17.04
C ASP A 11 -0.65 14.91 16.65
N TYR A 12 -1.30 15.80 15.91
CA TYR A 12 -0.75 17.04 15.41
C TYR A 12 -1.57 18.24 15.91
N GLU A 13 -0.97 19.42 15.84
CA GLU A 13 -1.59 20.68 16.28
C GLU A 13 -2.12 21.49 15.10
N ALA A 14 -3.04 22.41 15.39
CA ALA A 14 -3.55 23.36 14.41
C ALA A 14 -2.41 24.24 13.88
N GLY A 15 -2.45 24.56 12.60
CA GLY A 15 -1.42 25.39 11.98
C GLY A 15 -0.23 24.66 11.42
N TYR A 16 -0.15 23.34 11.58
CA TYR A 16 0.89 22.54 10.93
C TYR A 16 0.75 22.60 9.41
N ASN A 17 1.88 22.53 8.73
CA ASN A 17 1.90 22.32 7.27
C ASN A 17 1.36 20.94 6.93
N VAL A 18 0.85 20.79 5.70
CA VAL A 18 0.33 19.50 5.23
C VAL A 18 1.20 19.02 4.08
N TYR A 19 1.76 17.82 4.24
CA TYR A 19 2.48 17.11 3.18
C TYR A 19 1.59 15.99 2.66
N ARG A 20 1.13 16.14 1.41
CA ARG A 20 0.24 15.15 0.77
C ARG A 20 1.04 14.21 -0.09
N ARG A 21 0.89 12.92 0.18
CA ARG A 21 1.56 11.87 -0.59
C ARG A 21 0.55 10.77 -0.95
N PRO A 22 -0.24 10.94 -2.02
CA PRO A 22 -1.20 9.91 -2.44
C PRO A 22 -0.47 8.62 -2.84
N SER A 23 -1.14 7.49 -2.66
CA SER A 23 -0.63 6.18 -3.06
C SER A 23 -1.69 5.38 -3.80
N ALA A 24 -1.22 4.45 -4.64
CA ALA A 24 -2.07 3.47 -5.31
C ALA A 24 -1.75 2.09 -4.77
N ARG A 25 -2.78 1.33 -4.39
CA ARG A 25 -2.66 0.02 -3.74
C ARG A 25 -3.47 -1.02 -4.50
N GLY A 26 -2.91 -2.22 -4.63
CA GLY A 26 -3.57 -3.31 -5.35
C GLY A 26 -4.23 -4.33 -4.42
N ILE A 27 -5.45 -4.71 -4.74
CA ILE A 27 -6.15 -5.84 -4.15
C ILE A 27 -6.11 -6.96 -5.20
N ILE A 28 -5.23 -7.93 -4.98
CA ILE A 28 -4.94 -8.99 -5.95
C ILE A 28 -5.42 -10.31 -5.37
N LEU A 29 -6.56 -10.79 -5.83
CA LEU A 29 -7.17 -12.02 -5.35
C LEU A 29 -6.77 -13.18 -6.26
N GLN A 30 -6.39 -14.31 -5.66
CA GLN A 30 -6.04 -15.54 -6.36
C GLN A 30 -6.83 -16.69 -5.71
N GLY A 31 -8.04 -16.95 -6.22
CA GLY A 31 -8.96 -17.88 -5.60
C GLY A 31 -9.43 -17.35 -4.24
N ASP A 32 -9.21 -18.12 -3.18
CA ASP A 32 -9.52 -17.75 -1.79
C ASP A 32 -8.35 -17.05 -1.08
N LYS A 33 -7.30 -16.74 -1.81
CA LYS A 33 -6.09 -16.12 -1.27
C LYS A 33 -5.93 -14.69 -1.80
N ILE A 34 -5.08 -13.93 -1.11
CA ILE A 34 -4.73 -12.56 -1.51
C ILE A 34 -3.20 -12.43 -1.59
N ALA A 35 -2.74 -11.66 -2.56
CA ALA A 35 -1.33 -11.34 -2.69
C ALA A 35 -1.01 -10.08 -1.89
N LEU A 36 -0.13 -10.21 -0.92
CA LEU A 36 0.27 -9.12 -0.03
C LEU A 36 1.80 -9.03 0.04
N VAL A 37 2.28 -7.92 0.54
CA VAL A 37 3.68 -7.73 0.88
C VAL A 37 3.84 -7.95 2.39
N TYR A 38 4.77 -8.82 2.76
CA TYR A 38 5.15 -9.02 4.15
C TYR A 38 6.46 -8.29 4.43
N SER A 39 6.48 -7.51 5.51
CA SER A 39 7.70 -6.86 5.98
C SER A 39 8.38 -7.76 7.00
N GLY A 40 9.57 -8.27 6.68
CA GLY A 40 10.34 -9.14 7.59
C GLY A 40 10.77 -8.39 8.84
N ARG A 41 11.07 -7.10 8.74
CA ARG A 41 11.47 -6.27 9.87
C ARG A 41 10.30 -5.85 10.75
N GLU A 42 9.21 -5.41 10.13
CA GLU A 42 8.05 -4.86 10.86
C GLU A 42 7.04 -5.94 11.26
N HIS A 43 7.13 -7.14 10.69
CA HIS A 43 6.27 -8.29 10.99
C HIS A 43 4.78 -8.04 10.73
N TYR A 44 4.46 -7.39 9.62
CA TYR A 44 3.06 -7.19 9.23
C TYR A 44 2.89 -7.31 7.71
N TYR A 45 1.64 -7.52 7.30
CA TYR A 45 1.23 -7.58 5.90
C TYR A 45 0.64 -6.25 5.47
N LYS A 46 0.91 -5.86 4.24
CA LYS A 46 0.31 -4.68 3.64
C LYS A 46 -0.06 -4.94 2.17
N PHE A 47 -0.96 -4.13 1.65
CA PHE A 47 -1.30 -4.19 0.23
C PHE A 47 -0.12 -3.71 -0.61
N PRO A 48 0.17 -4.40 -1.72
CA PRO A 48 1.24 -3.96 -2.61
C PRO A 48 0.86 -2.64 -3.27
N GLY A 49 1.85 -1.77 -3.45
CA GLY A 49 1.67 -0.45 -4.05
C GLY A 49 2.58 0.57 -3.41
N GLY A 50 2.39 1.82 -3.75
CA GLY A 50 3.21 2.89 -3.22
C GLY A 50 2.82 4.26 -3.73
N GLY A 51 3.69 5.24 -3.49
CA GLY A 51 3.43 6.64 -3.78
C GLY A 51 3.26 6.94 -5.26
N ILE A 52 2.28 7.78 -5.55
CA ILE A 52 2.04 8.30 -6.88
C ILE A 52 2.99 9.48 -7.09
N GLN A 53 3.79 9.44 -8.15
CA GLN A 53 4.72 10.52 -8.48
C GLN A 53 3.95 11.70 -9.07
N GLY A 54 4.51 12.91 -8.94
CA GLY A 54 3.88 14.11 -9.47
C GLY A 54 3.55 13.99 -10.96
N GLY A 55 2.27 14.19 -11.31
CA GLY A 55 1.81 14.09 -12.69
C GLY A 55 1.59 12.67 -13.20
N GLU A 56 1.89 11.66 -12.41
CA GLU A 56 1.70 10.26 -12.81
C GLU A 56 0.21 9.88 -12.70
N ASP A 57 -0.29 9.14 -13.68
CA ASP A 57 -1.64 8.57 -13.62
C ASP A 57 -1.70 7.51 -12.50
N LYS A 58 -2.81 7.48 -11.76
CA LYS A 58 -2.99 6.56 -10.62
C LYS A 58 -2.85 5.10 -11.02
N LYS A 59 -3.43 4.70 -12.15
CA LYS A 59 -3.36 3.32 -12.62
C LYS A 59 -1.94 2.97 -13.09
N ALA A 60 -1.23 3.92 -13.70
CA ALA A 60 0.16 3.74 -14.08
C ALA A 60 1.04 3.56 -12.84
N ALA A 61 0.79 4.35 -11.81
CA ALA A 61 1.50 4.22 -10.52
C ALA A 61 1.25 2.85 -9.89
N LEU A 62 0.01 2.36 -9.95
CA LEU A 62 -0.34 1.02 -9.46
C LEU A 62 0.48 -0.06 -10.16
N VAL A 63 0.51 -0.03 -11.48
CA VAL A 63 1.24 -1.03 -12.28
C VAL A 63 2.72 -1.00 -11.93
N ARG A 64 3.31 0.19 -11.88
CA ARG A 64 4.72 0.38 -11.57
C ARG A 64 5.07 -0.10 -10.16
N GLU A 65 4.33 0.36 -9.16
CA GLU A 65 4.62 0.07 -7.75
C GLU A 65 4.41 -1.40 -7.41
N VAL A 66 3.34 -2.02 -7.92
CA VAL A 66 3.09 -3.45 -7.68
C VAL A 66 4.23 -4.28 -8.27
N ARG A 67 4.70 -3.94 -9.46
CA ARG A 67 5.82 -4.64 -10.09
C ARG A 67 7.11 -4.46 -9.29
N GLU A 68 7.44 -3.23 -8.91
CA GLU A 68 8.66 -2.96 -8.13
C GLU A 68 8.66 -3.70 -6.80
N GLU A 69 7.54 -3.70 -6.11
CA GLU A 69 7.43 -4.25 -4.76
C GLU A 69 7.28 -5.77 -4.74
N THR A 70 6.63 -6.36 -5.73
CA THR A 70 6.29 -7.80 -5.72
C THR A 70 6.80 -8.57 -6.91
N GLY A 71 7.14 -7.93 -8.01
CA GLY A 71 7.44 -8.59 -9.28
C GLY A 71 6.21 -9.00 -10.09
N LEU A 72 5.01 -8.77 -9.56
CA LEU A 72 3.77 -9.09 -10.28
C LEU A 72 3.47 -8.03 -11.33
N VAL A 73 3.00 -8.47 -12.49
CA VAL A 73 2.64 -7.59 -13.62
C VAL A 73 1.13 -7.45 -13.66
N VAL A 74 0.63 -6.28 -13.29
CA VAL A 74 -0.80 -5.99 -13.32
C VAL A 74 -1.28 -5.92 -14.77
N ILE A 75 -2.42 -6.55 -15.06
CA ILE A 75 -3.08 -6.48 -16.35
C ILE A 75 -3.89 -5.18 -16.39
N PRO A 76 -3.50 -4.17 -17.21
CA PRO A 76 -4.10 -2.83 -17.14
C PRO A 76 -5.63 -2.83 -17.33
N ASP A 77 -6.14 -3.64 -18.24
CA ASP A 77 -7.58 -3.70 -18.53
C ASP A 77 -8.40 -4.31 -17.39
N SER A 78 -7.76 -4.98 -16.44
CA SER A 78 -8.43 -5.59 -15.29
C SER A 78 -8.63 -4.65 -14.13
N ILE A 79 -8.03 -3.47 -14.14
CA ILE A 79 -8.02 -2.54 -13.01
C ILE A 79 -9.41 -1.94 -12.80
N ARG A 80 -9.94 -2.12 -11.58
CA ARG A 80 -11.24 -1.58 -11.18
C ARG A 80 -11.12 -0.86 -9.86
N GLU A 81 -11.77 0.29 -9.76
CA GLU A 81 -11.79 1.07 -8.51
C GLU A 81 -12.52 0.31 -7.41
N PHE A 82 -11.92 0.27 -6.23
CA PHE A 82 -12.54 -0.30 -5.03
C PHE A 82 -12.98 0.81 -4.07
N GLY A 83 -12.04 1.67 -3.68
CA GLY A 83 -12.31 2.77 -2.77
C GLY A 83 -11.03 3.40 -2.26
N SER A 84 -11.15 4.48 -1.52
CA SER A 84 -9.99 5.16 -0.95
C SER A 84 -10.06 5.24 0.57
N VAL A 85 -8.88 5.31 1.20
CA VAL A 85 -8.72 5.50 2.64
C VAL A 85 -7.79 6.69 2.83
N LEU A 86 -8.24 7.69 3.58
CA LEU A 86 -7.39 8.83 3.93
C LEU A 86 -6.74 8.58 5.27
N ARG A 87 -5.41 8.67 5.30
CA ARG A 87 -4.64 8.60 6.54
C ARG A 87 -4.04 9.96 6.84
N ARG A 88 -4.15 10.40 8.08
CA ARG A 88 -3.61 11.67 8.53
C ARG A 88 -2.95 11.51 9.89
N GLN A 89 -1.70 11.93 9.99
CA GLN A 89 -0.92 11.81 11.22
C GLN A 89 0.23 12.81 11.20
N LYS A 90 0.83 13.03 12.36
CA LYS A 90 2.06 13.82 12.45
C LYS A 90 3.16 13.17 11.63
N SER A 91 3.90 13.97 10.86
CA SER A 91 5.05 13.49 10.11
C SER A 91 6.18 13.10 11.05
N ASP A 92 6.81 11.95 10.81
CA ASP A 92 8.00 11.51 11.53
C ASP A 92 9.30 12.02 10.90
N LYS A 93 9.20 12.70 9.75
CA LYS A 93 10.35 13.20 8.99
C LYS A 93 10.52 14.71 9.03
N SER A 94 9.44 15.45 9.25
CA SER A 94 9.44 16.91 9.23
C SER A 94 8.68 17.45 10.44
N GLU A 95 9.27 18.46 11.10
CA GLU A 95 8.62 19.10 12.23
C GLU A 95 7.40 19.93 11.79
N ASN A 96 6.41 20.05 12.66
CA ASN A 96 5.21 20.86 12.44
C ASN A 96 4.51 20.57 11.10
N THR A 97 4.50 19.29 10.74
CA THR A 97 3.95 18.82 9.46
C THR A 97 3.00 17.66 9.68
N ILE A 98 1.84 17.71 9.04
CA ILE A 98 0.89 16.62 8.97
C ILE A 98 1.22 15.80 7.72
N PHE A 99 1.44 14.50 7.90
CA PHE A 99 1.51 13.55 6.79
C PHE A 99 0.09 13.13 6.44
N GLU A 100 -0.34 13.47 5.23
CA GLU A 100 -1.68 13.11 4.72
C GLU A 100 -1.53 12.22 3.50
N GLN A 101 -2.07 11.03 3.58
CA GLN A 101 -1.99 10.06 2.50
C GLN A 101 -3.37 9.53 2.15
N GLU A 102 -3.81 9.84 0.93
CA GLU A 102 -4.98 9.18 0.36
C GLU A 102 -4.51 7.94 -0.37
N ASN A 103 -4.96 6.79 0.10
CA ASN A 103 -4.64 5.49 -0.49
C ASN A 103 -5.77 5.08 -1.41
N PHE A 104 -5.49 4.97 -2.71
CA PHE A 104 -6.47 4.55 -3.71
C PHE A 104 -6.33 3.06 -3.95
N TYR A 105 -7.37 2.30 -3.61
CA TYR A 105 -7.38 0.85 -3.72
C TYR A 105 -8.08 0.41 -5.01
N TYR A 106 -7.41 -0.47 -5.75
CA TYR A 106 -7.91 -1.04 -7.00
C TYR A 106 -7.88 -2.55 -6.92
N ILE A 107 -8.97 -3.19 -7.35
CA ILE A 107 -8.97 -4.63 -7.58
C ILE A 107 -8.37 -4.84 -8.96
N CYS A 108 -7.42 -5.77 -9.09
CA CYS A 108 -6.77 -6.04 -10.36
C CYS A 108 -6.32 -7.49 -10.46
N ASP A 109 -6.15 -7.93 -11.71
CA ASP A 109 -5.56 -9.22 -12.03
C ASP A 109 -4.11 -9.03 -12.45
N VAL A 110 -3.33 -10.10 -12.36
CA VAL A 110 -1.91 -10.09 -12.69
C VAL A 110 -1.60 -11.22 -13.67
N GLU A 111 -0.50 -11.05 -14.42
CA GLU A 111 0.04 -12.10 -15.27
C GLU A 111 0.51 -13.29 -14.44
N THR A 112 0.61 -14.46 -15.05
CA THR A 112 1.07 -15.66 -14.36
C THR A 112 2.55 -15.65 -14.04
N ALA A 113 3.36 -14.95 -14.84
CA ALA A 113 4.80 -14.87 -14.65
C ALA A 113 5.15 -13.74 -13.68
N ASN A 114 6.07 -14.02 -12.75
CA ASN A 114 6.65 -13.01 -11.86
C ASN A 114 8.01 -12.60 -12.44
N ILE A 115 8.22 -11.30 -12.66
CA ILE A 115 9.43 -10.78 -13.28
C ILE A 115 10.45 -10.23 -12.27
N GLY A 116 10.22 -10.47 -10.97
CA GLY A 116 11.13 -10.09 -9.90
C GLY A 116 10.90 -8.68 -9.35
N GLN A 117 11.23 -8.53 -8.08
CA GLN A 117 11.13 -7.26 -7.36
C GLN A 117 12.21 -6.27 -7.80
N GLU A 118 11.93 -5.00 -7.59
CA GLU A 118 12.91 -3.91 -7.74
C GLU A 118 12.74 -2.97 -6.56
N LEU A 119 13.20 -3.42 -5.40
CA LEU A 119 13.03 -2.71 -4.13
C LEU A 119 13.99 -1.54 -4.02
N ASP A 120 13.54 -0.45 -3.39
CA ASP A 120 14.44 0.62 -2.96
C ASP A 120 15.20 0.17 -1.70
N GLU A 121 16.12 1.00 -1.21
CA GLU A 121 16.97 0.65 -0.07
C GLU A 121 16.14 0.38 1.19
N TYR A 122 15.16 1.25 1.48
CA TYR A 122 14.29 1.08 2.65
C TYR A 122 13.51 -0.24 2.59
N GLU A 123 12.93 -0.55 1.43
CA GLU A 123 12.14 -1.76 1.23
C GLU A 123 12.98 -3.03 1.35
N ARG A 124 14.21 -3.00 0.82
CA ARG A 124 15.16 -4.11 0.99
C ARG A 124 15.51 -4.33 2.45
N GLU A 125 15.84 -3.26 3.16
CA GLU A 125 16.18 -3.33 4.59
C GLU A 125 15.01 -3.80 5.44
N ALA A 126 13.79 -3.41 5.07
CA ALA A 126 12.57 -3.86 5.73
C ALA A 126 12.22 -5.32 5.42
N GLY A 127 12.90 -5.92 4.43
CA GLY A 127 12.68 -7.32 4.08
C GLY A 127 11.34 -7.57 3.42
N PHE A 128 10.94 -6.72 2.47
CA PHE A 128 9.67 -6.84 1.76
C PHE A 128 9.67 -8.07 0.86
N VAL A 129 8.72 -8.98 1.08
CA VAL A 129 8.53 -10.17 0.26
C VAL A 129 7.07 -10.35 -0.11
N LEU A 130 6.83 -10.87 -1.30
CA LEU A 130 5.49 -11.24 -1.75
C LEU A 130 5.05 -12.50 -1.03
N ARG A 131 3.85 -12.48 -0.48
CA ARG A 131 3.20 -13.69 0.05
C ARG A 131 1.76 -13.76 -0.42
N VAL A 132 1.36 -14.97 -0.82
CA VAL A 132 -0.01 -15.27 -1.23
C VAL A 132 -0.59 -16.21 -0.18
N LEU A 133 -1.61 -15.74 0.55
CA LEU A 133 -2.13 -16.45 1.71
C LEU A 133 -3.63 -16.18 1.87
N PRO A 134 -4.35 -17.02 2.65
CA PRO A 134 -5.75 -16.75 2.96
C PRO A 134 -5.92 -15.39 3.66
N ILE A 135 -6.97 -14.67 3.32
CA ILE A 135 -7.23 -13.32 3.88
C ILE A 135 -7.29 -13.36 5.40
N ASP A 136 -7.97 -14.35 5.97
CA ASP A 136 -8.13 -14.49 7.43
C ASP A 136 -6.78 -14.63 8.14
N GLU A 137 -5.83 -15.34 7.52
CA GLU A 137 -4.50 -15.53 8.09
C GLU A 137 -3.73 -14.20 8.14
N ALA A 138 -3.84 -13.39 7.10
CA ALA A 138 -3.21 -12.06 7.08
C ALA A 138 -3.82 -11.12 8.13
N ILE A 139 -5.15 -11.15 8.27
CA ILE A 139 -5.84 -10.34 9.28
C ILE A 139 -5.41 -10.74 10.68
N CYS A 140 -5.37 -12.04 10.99
CA CYS A 140 -4.93 -12.52 12.30
C CYS A 140 -3.48 -12.12 12.60
N ALA A 141 -2.59 -12.25 11.63
CA ALA A 141 -1.19 -11.88 11.81
C ALA A 141 -1.03 -10.38 12.11
N ASN A 142 -1.78 -9.52 11.40
CA ASN A 142 -1.73 -8.07 11.63
C ASN A 142 -2.36 -7.69 12.97
N ASP A 143 -3.41 -8.37 13.39
CA ASP A 143 -4.04 -8.13 14.70
C ASP A 143 -3.09 -8.47 15.84
N GLU A 144 -2.34 -9.57 15.75
CA GLU A 144 -1.31 -9.92 16.73
C GLU A 144 -0.23 -8.84 16.84
N TYR A 145 0.20 -8.29 15.71
CA TYR A 145 1.17 -7.19 15.68
C TYR A 145 0.65 -5.96 16.42
N HIS A 146 -0.62 -5.62 16.25
CA HIS A 146 -1.21 -4.42 16.86
C HIS A 146 -1.61 -4.61 18.32
N SER A 147 -1.69 -5.84 18.82
CA SER A 147 -2.03 -6.13 20.22
C SER A 147 -0.82 -6.13 21.14
N GLU A 148 0.37 -6.04 20.58
CA GLU A 148 1.62 -5.91 21.34
C GLU A 148 1.98 -4.43 21.54
#